data_4894c73f50390925c2643aa76b6ed3d5
#
_entry.id   4894c73f50390925c2643aa76b6ed3d5
#
_cell.length_a   1.000
_cell.length_b   1.000
_cell.length_c   1.000
_cell.angle_alpha   90.00
_cell.angle_beta   90.00
_cell.angle_gamma   90.00
#
_symmetry.space_group_name_H-M   'P 1'
#
loop_
_entity.id
_entity.type
_entity.pdbx_description
1 polymer ?
#
loop_
_entity_poly.entity_id
_entity_poly.type
_entity_poly.pdbx_seq_one_letter_code
_entity_poly.pdbx_strand_id
1 'polypeptide(L)'
;MTTAIALEDVSFAYDHQPVVSDVSISIEEGEFLGLIGPNGSGKTTLLKIMLGLRTPDTGSVELFGESASEFSDGARLGYVSQQSSEADSMMPITVREVVEMGRYPHAGLRRLSDDDHATVDDSLARVDIDHLADRRISQLSGGQKQRAYIARALASEADLLALDEPTVGVDADSVDRFYDLLDELNANGITVVLIEHDIGVVADHADTMACLDCELYEHCETEQFLESGVLEQVYSSARVASSWAPATGD
;
A
#
# COMPACT_ATOMS: atom_id res chain seq x y z
N MET A 1 13.24 -1.16 -18.56
CA MET A 1 12.53 -0.77 -17.33
C MET A 1 13.02 -1.71 -16.26
N THR A 2 13.17 -1.26 -15.05
CA THR A 2 13.69 -2.06 -13.93
C THR A 2 12.49 -2.48 -13.09
N THR A 3 12.43 -3.74 -12.68
CA THR A 3 11.31 -4.28 -11.92
C THR A 3 11.45 -3.92 -10.44
N ALA A 4 10.42 -3.31 -9.86
CA ALA A 4 10.36 -3.00 -8.42
C ALA A 4 9.92 -4.23 -7.61
N ILE A 5 8.90 -4.96 -8.08
CA ILE A 5 8.37 -6.16 -7.43
C ILE A 5 8.15 -7.24 -8.50
N ALA A 6 8.61 -8.46 -8.24
CA ALA A 6 8.24 -9.64 -9.04
C ALA A 6 7.80 -10.79 -8.14
N LEU A 7 6.66 -11.40 -8.47
CA LEU A 7 6.15 -12.62 -7.87
C LEU A 7 6.06 -13.69 -8.94
N GLU A 8 6.52 -14.92 -8.62
CA GLU A 8 6.40 -16.09 -9.49
C GLU A 8 5.76 -17.25 -8.72
N ASP A 9 4.62 -17.73 -9.20
CA ASP A 9 3.86 -18.91 -8.72
C ASP A 9 3.61 -18.88 -7.20
N VAL A 10 3.32 -17.67 -6.66
CA VAL A 10 3.17 -17.42 -5.23
C VAL A 10 1.85 -17.96 -4.72
N SER A 11 1.92 -18.81 -3.67
CA SER A 11 0.75 -19.26 -2.93
C SER A 11 0.95 -19.11 -1.43
N PHE A 12 -0.16 -18.84 -0.73
CA PHE A 12 -0.18 -18.67 0.72
C PHE A 12 -1.54 -19.07 1.31
N ALA A 13 -1.53 -19.76 2.47
CA ALA A 13 -2.72 -20.16 3.20
C ALA A 13 -2.63 -19.82 4.71
N TYR A 14 -3.75 -19.46 5.33
CA TYR A 14 -3.89 -19.44 6.78
C TYR A 14 -4.61 -20.70 7.25
N ASP A 15 -4.03 -21.45 8.16
CA ASP A 15 -4.65 -22.66 8.74
C ASP A 15 -5.26 -23.60 7.67
N HIS A 16 -4.51 -23.82 6.56
CA HIS A 16 -4.92 -24.61 5.39
C HIS A 16 -6.04 -24.00 4.53
N GLN A 17 -6.47 -22.76 4.79
CA GLN A 17 -7.39 -22.04 3.90
C GLN A 17 -6.57 -21.20 2.92
N PRO A 18 -6.62 -21.52 1.60
CA PRO A 18 -5.93 -20.71 0.60
C PRO A 18 -6.43 -19.26 0.61
N VAL A 19 -5.50 -18.32 0.57
CA VAL A 19 -5.79 -16.89 0.50
C VAL A 19 -5.16 -16.25 -0.73
N VAL A 20 -4.03 -16.80 -1.17
CA VAL A 20 -3.35 -16.45 -2.42
C VAL A 20 -2.96 -17.77 -3.07
N SER A 21 -3.30 -17.96 -4.35
CA SER A 21 -3.07 -19.20 -5.09
C SER A 21 -2.48 -18.91 -6.46
N ASP A 22 -1.25 -19.38 -6.67
CA ASP A 22 -0.57 -19.39 -7.97
C ASP A 22 -0.52 -18.01 -8.65
N VAL A 23 -0.15 -16.97 -7.87
CA VAL A 23 -0.10 -15.59 -8.33
C VAL A 23 1.30 -15.26 -8.87
N SER A 24 1.34 -14.85 -10.13
CA SER A 24 2.53 -14.27 -10.78
C SER A 24 2.19 -12.87 -11.27
N ILE A 25 2.96 -11.87 -10.83
CA ILE A 25 2.78 -10.46 -11.19
C ILE A 25 4.12 -9.74 -11.13
N SER A 26 4.32 -8.79 -12.04
CA SER A 26 5.51 -7.92 -12.09
C SER A 26 5.07 -6.46 -12.08
N ILE A 27 5.73 -5.62 -11.27
CA ILE A 27 5.49 -4.19 -11.14
C ILE A 27 6.80 -3.47 -11.45
N GLU A 28 6.78 -2.56 -12.41
CA GLU A 28 7.97 -1.82 -12.82
C GLU A 28 8.27 -0.64 -11.87
N GLU A 29 9.54 -0.20 -11.81
CA GLU A 29 9.88 1.01 -11.06
C GLU A 29 9.18 2.24 -11.66
N GLY A 30 8.53 3.05 -10.82
CA GLY A 30 7.75 4.21 -11.19
C GLY A 30 6.33 3.90 -11.68
N GLU A 31 5.90 2.64 -11.68
CA GLU A 31 4.53 2.25 -12.03
C GLU A 31 3.56 2.54 -10.89
N PHE A 32 2.34 2.97 -11.23
CA PHE A 32 1.22 3.06 -10.30
C PHE A 32 0.26 1.89 -10.54
N LEU A 33 0.31 0.87 -9.67
CA LEU A 33 -0.59 -0.28 -9.69
C LEU A 33 -1.79 -0.08 -8.77
N GLY A 34 -3.00 -0.24 -9.30
CA GLY A 34 -4.25 -0.40 -8.56
C GLY A 34 -4.57 -1.88 -8.33
N LEU A 35 -4.54 -2.36 -7.07
CA LEU A 35 -4.91 -3.74 -6.71
C LEU A 35 -6.32 -3.77 -6.15
N ILE A 36 -7.25 -4.36 -6.89
CA ILE A 36 -8.66 -4.43 -6.55
C ILE A 36 -9.15 -5.88 -6.37
N GLY A 37 -10.35 -6.03 -5.83
CA GLY A 37 -11.01 -7.33 -5.60
C GLY A 37 -11.98 -7.28 -4.43
N PRO A 38 -12.81 -8.32 -4.23
CA PRO A 38 -13.77 -8.40 -3.14
C PRO A 38 -13.12 -8.35 -1.75
N ASN A 39 -13.92 -8.07 -0.72
CA ASN A 39 -13.44 -8.19 0.66
C ASN A 39 -13.09 -9.65 0.98
N GLY A 40 -11.93 -9.87 1.59
CA GLY A 40 -11.42 -11.20 1.88
C GLY A 40 -10.74 -11.92 0.70
N SER A 41 -10.58 -11.26 -0.44
CA SER A 41 -9.94 -11.84 -1.64
C SER A 41 -8.42 -12.04 -1.53
N GLY A 42 -7.80 -11.61 -0.43
CA GLY A 42 -6.36 -11.80 -0.22
C GLY A 42 -5.46 -10.60 -0.53
N LYS A 43 -6.01 -9.43 -0.94
CA LYS A 43 -5.24 -8.23 -1.34
C LYS A 43 -4.20 -7.80 -0.30
N THR A 44 -4.62 -7.55 0.95
CA THR A 44 -3.71 -7.18 2.04
C THR A 44 -2.65 -8.25 2.28
N THR A 45 -2.99 -9.53 2.13
CA THR A 45 -2.04 -10.64 2.29
C THR A 45 -1.04 -10.64 1.15
N LEU A 46 -1.50 -10.50 -0.09
CA LEU A 46 -0.65 -10.38 -1.27
C LEU A 46 0.28 -9.17 -1.16
N LEU A 47 -0.23 -8.00 -0.77
CA LEU A 47 0.58 -6.80 -0.56
C LEU A 47 1.68 -7.03 0.49
N LYS A 48 1.37 -7.70 1.61
CA LYS A 48 2.39 -8.05 2.62
C LYS A 48 3.43 -9.04 2.11
N ILE A 49 3.04 -9.95 1.22
CA ILE A 49 3.96 -10.88 0.56
C ILE A 49 4.87 -10.10 -0.42
N MET A 50 4.29 -9.23 -1.25
CA MET A 50 5.03 -8.33 -2.16
C MET A 50 6.13 -7.55 -1.44
N LEU A 51 5.84 -7.07 -0.23
CA LEU A 51 6.79 -6.27 0.58
C LEU A 51 7.77 -7.12 1.42
N GLY A 52 7.77 -8.45 1.27
CA GLY A 52 8.60 -9.33 2.11
C GLY A 52 8.20 -9.37 3.59
N LEU A 53 7.07 -8.73 3.97
CA LEU A 53 6.54 -8.74 5.34
C LEU A 53 5.88 -10.08 5.71
N ARG A 54 5.64 -10.93 4.72
CA ARG A 54 5.14 -12.28 4.87
C ARG A 54 5.78 -13.22 3.85
N THR A 55 6.27 -14.35 4.33
CA THR A 55 6.85 -15.38 3.47
C THR A 55 5.72 -16.21 2.86
N PRO A 56 5.70 -16.43 1.53
CA PRO A 56 4.74 -17.32 0.88
C PRO A 56 5.03 -18.79 1.23
N ASP A 57 4.03 -19.67 1.07
CA ASP A 57 4.20 -21.11 1.23
C ASP A 57 4.93 -21.73 0.02
N THR A 58 4.67 -21.20 -1.18
CA THR A 58 5.33 -21.60 -2.45
C THR A 58 5.57 -20.36 -3.32
N GLY A 59 6.43 -20.52 -4.32
CA GLY A 59 6.81 -19.46 -5.24
C GLY A 59 7.96 -18.60 -4.75
N SER A 60 8.26 -17.54 -5.47
CA SER A 60 9.33 -16.59 -5.17
C SER A 60 8.85 -15.15 -5.23
N VAL A 61 9.51 -14.30 -4.46
CA VAL A 61 9.28 -12.85 -4.43
C VAL A 61 10.61 -12.15 -4.52
N GLU A 62 10.71 -11.21 -5.45
CA GLU A 62 11.85 -10.33 -5.60
C GLU A 62 11.44 -8.86 -5.38
N LEU A 63 12.28 -8.10 -4.71
CA LEU A 63 12.19 -6.67 -4.49
C LEU A 63 13.41 -6.01 -5.09
N PHE A 64 13.22 -5.15 -6.08
CA PHE A 64 14.30 -4.46 -6.79
C PHE A 64 15.41 -5.42 -7.30
N GLY A 65 14.99 -6.62 -7.76
CA GLY A 65 15.89 -7.66 -8.28
C GLY A 65 16.62 -8.48 -7.21
N GLU A 66 16.31 -8.30 -5.93
CA GLU A 66 16.82 -9.11 -4.82
C GLU A 66 15.70 -9.99 -4.25
N SER A 67 16.03 -11.22 -3.83
CA SER A 67 15.04 -12.05 -3.12
C SER A 67 14.51 -11.33 -1.89
N ALA A 68 13.18 -11.28 -1.73
CA ALA A 68 12.55 -10.60 -0.59
C ALA A 68 13.00 -11.15 0.78
N SER A 69 13.46 -12.41 0.83
CA SER A 69 14.01 -13.01 2.05
C SER A 69 15.42 -12.51 2.40
N GLU A 70 16.15 -11.96 1.44
CA GLU A 70 17.51 -11.43 1.59
C GLU A 70 17.52 -9.89 1.53
N PHE A 71 16.42 -9.29 1.07
CA PHE A 71 16.26 -7.84 0.94
C PHE A 71 16.42 -7.15 2.32
N SER A 72 17.41 -6.30 2.44
CA SER A 72 17.75 -5.65 3.72
C SER A 72 17.50 -4.14 3.74
N ASP A 73 17.28 -3.53 2.58
CA ASP A 73 17.07 -2.08 2.46
C ASP A 73 15.59 -1.71 2.63
N GLY A 74 15.04 -2.01 3.80
CA GLY A 74 13.64 -1.70 4.13
C GLY A 74 13.33 -0.19 4.13
N ALA A 75 14.33 0.70 4.08
CA ALA A 75 14.11 2.14 3.94
C ALA A 75 13.49 2.51 2.60
N ARG A 76 13.79 1.72 1.53
CA ARG A 76 13.19 1.89 0.20
C ARG A 76 11.69 1.57 0.13
N LEU A 77 11.12 0.97 1.18
CA LEU A 77 9.73 0.54 1.23
C LEU A 77 8.91 1.40 2.20
N GLY A 78 7.93 2.13 1.70
CA GLY A 78 6.92 2.83 2.49
C GLY A 78 5.64 2.00 2.57
N TYR A 79 5.23 1.57 3.77
CA TYR A 79 3.96 0.86 3.95
C TYR A 79 3.01 1.64 4.85
N VAL A 80 1.82 1.93 4.34
CA VAL A 80 0.72 2.56 5.06
C VAL A 80 -0.43 1.57 5.15
N SER A 81 -0.63 1.00 6.34
CA SER A 81 -1.69 0.01 6.58
C SER A 81 -2.98 0.67 7.04
N GLN A 82 -4.11 0.04 6.74
CA GLN A 82 -5.45 0.42 7.22
C GLN A 82 -5.51 0.57 8.76
N GLN A 83 -4.79 -0.27 9.51
CA GLN A 83 -4.79 -0.29 10.98
C GLN A 83 -3.87 0.76 11.63
N SER A 84 -3.04 1.45 10.86
CA SER A 84 -2.09 2.44 11.43
C SER A 84 -2.80 3.55 12.22
N SER A 85 -4.06 3.86 11.89
CA SER A 85 -4.84 4.89 12.56
C SER A 85 -5.38 4.52 13.94
N GLU A 86 -5.56 3.23 14.26
CA GLU A 86 -6.11 2.78 15.55
C GLU A 86 -5.03 2.65 16.64
N ALA A 87 -3.88 2.04 16.31
CA ALA A 87 -2.77 1.85 17.24
C ALA A 87 -2.19 3.18 17.74
N ASP A 88 -2.15 4.20 16.88
CA ASP A 88 -1.57 5.50 17.19
C ASP A 88 -2.48 6.40 18.05
N SER A 89 -3.75 6.05 18.18
CA SER A 89 -4.69 6.79 19.03
C SER A 89 -4.28 6.77 20.52
N MET A 90 -3.45 5.81 20.92
CA MET A 90 -2.96 5.62 22.29
C MET A 90 -1.54 6.15 22.51
N MET A 91 -0.79 6.48 21.46
CA MET A 91 0.59 6.96 21.60
C MET A 91 0.65 8.49 21.72
N PRO A 92 1.33 9.04 22.74
CA PRO A 92 1.48 10.47 22.93
C PRO A 92 2.64 11.05 22.08
N ILE A 93 2.75 10.65 20.80
CA ILE A 93 3.79 11.08 19.87
C ILE A 93 3.28 12.20 18.95
N THR A 94 4.17 13.07 18.55
CA THR A 94 3.90 14.18 17.61
C THR A 94 3.99 13.69 16.16
N VAL A 95 3.47 14.48 15.23
CA VAL A 95 3.60 14.26 13.80
C VAL A 95 5.07 14.22 13.39
N ARG A 96 5.87 15.16 13.90
CA ARG A 96 7.32 15.20 13.67
C ARG A 96 8.00 13.89 14.09
N GLU A 97 7.73 13.40 15.30
CA GLU A 97 8.30 12.17 15.82
C GLU A 97 7.91 10.95 14.95
N VAL A 98 6.70 10.92 14.41
CA VAL A 98 6.28 9.87 13.45
C VAL A 98 7.11 9.94 12.16
N VAL A 99 7.33 11.13 11.62
CA VAL A 99 8.11 11.31 10.38
C VAL A 99 9.60 11.02 10.62
N GLU A 100 10.15 11.42 11.78
CA GLU A 100 11.52 11.10 12.21
C GLU A 100 11.80 9.59 12.25
N MET A 101 10.79 8.74 12.50
CA MET A 101 10.94 7.28 12.44
C MET A 101 11.39 6.81 11.05
N GLY A 102 11.06 7.53 9.98
CA GLY A 102 11.55 7.26 8.64
C GLY A 102 13.07 7.38 8.50
N ARG A 103 13.72 8.20 9.35
CA ARG A 103 15.18 8.38 9.33
C ARG A 103 15.94 7.32 10.13
N TYR A 104 15.27 6.54 10.99
CA TYR A 104 15.96 5.56 11.85
C TYR A 104 16.75 4.49 11.08
N PRO A 105 16.29 3.94 9.94
CA PRO A 105 17.11 3.03 9.14
C PRO A 105 18.44 3.66 8.70
N HIS A 106 18.46 4.93 8.36
CA HIS A 106 19.65 5.67 7.93
C HIS A 106 20.55 6.07 9.12
N ALA A 107 19.91 6.38 10.25
CA ALA A 107 20.65 6.77 11.47
C ALA A 107 21.30 5.59 12.18
N GLY A 108 20.71 4.38 12.10
CA GLY A 108 21.16 3.23 12.86
C GLY A 108 21.13 3.50 14.38
N LEU A 109 22.28 3.38 15.05
CA LEU A 109 22.40 3.67 16.49
C LEU A 109 22.81 5.11 16.83
N ARG A 110 23.06 5.97 15.82
CA ARG A 110 23.37 7.38 16.04
C ARG A 110 22.11 8.21 16.33
N ARG A 111 22.28 9.38 16.90
CA ARG A 111 21.20 10.38 16.92
C ARG A 111 20.98 10.95 15.52
N LEU A 112 19.75 11.41 15.25
CA LEU A 112 19.44 12.14 14.02
C LEU A 112 20.37 13.37 13.93
N SER A 113 20.88 13.59 12.72
CA SER A 113 21.72 14.75 12.38
C SER A 113 20.86 15.93 11.92
N ASP A 114 21.48 17.08 11.74
CA ASP A 114 20.79 18.26 11.18
C ASP A 114 20.26 17.97 9.75
N ASP A 115 20.98 17.16 8.95
CA ASP A 115 20.51 16.73 7.63
C ASP A 115 19.28 15.81 7.73
N ASP A 116 19.23 14.90 8.71
CA ASP A 116 18.06 14.06 8.94
C ASP A 116 16.83 14.91 9.32
N HIS A 117 17.04 15.93 10.17
CA HIS A 117 15.96 16.86 10.54
C HIS A 117 15.50 17.71 9.35
N ALA A 118 16.42 18.14 8.47
CA ALA A 118 16.06 18.84 7.24
C ALA A 118 15.21 17.96 6.31
N THR A 119 15.59 16.67 6.13
CA THR A 119 14.80 15.71 5.36
C THR A 119 13.39 15.52 5.94
N VAL A 120 13.26 15.50 7.25
CA VAL A 120 11.96 15.44 7.95
C VAL A 120 11.11 16.68 7.66
N ASP A 121 11.72 17.87 7.75
CA ASP A 121 11.03 19.14 7.48
C ASP A 121 10.57 19.22 6.02
N ASP A 122 11.42 18.84 5.08
CA ASP A 122 11.09 18.78 3.64
C ASP A 122 9.96 17.78 3.38
N SER A 123 9.99 16.62 4.04
CA SER A 123 8.94 15.59 3.89
C SER A 123 7.58 16.07 4.42
N LEU A 124 7.57 16.77 5.56
CA LEU A 124 6.36 17.38 6.13
C LEU A 124 5.79 18.46 5.21
N ALA A 125 6.65 19.31 4.66
CA ALA A 125 6.26 20.39 3.75
C ALA A 125 5.70 19.81 2.43
N ARG A 126 6.31 18.74 1.90
CA ARG A 126 5.89 18.10 0.66
C ARG A 126 4.47 17.54 0.70
N VAL A 127 4.02 17.11 1.88
CA VAL A 127 2.65 16.62 2.08
C VAL A 127 1.72 17.66 2.74
N ASP A 128 2.14 18.92 2.84
CA ASP A 128 1.35 20.06 3.37
C ASP A 128 0.84 19.86 4.81
N ILE A 129 1.70 19.33 5.71
CA ILE A 129 1.39 19.15 7.14
C ILE A 129 2.49 19.68 8.08
N ASP A 130 3.45 20.47 7.59
CA ASP A 130 4.52 21.07 8.38
C ASP A 130 3.96 21.92 9.55
N HIS A 131 2.85 22.61 9.32
CA HIS A 131 2.12 23.39 10.34
C HIS A 131 1.49 22.54 11.46
N LEU A 132 1.46 21.20 11.31
CA LEU A 132 0.96 20.24 12.29
C LEU A 132 2.08 19.46 13.00
N ALA A 133 3.35 19.76 12.72
CA ALA A 133 4.51 18.97 13.16
C ALA A 133 4.52 18.72 14.68
N ASP A 134 4.16 19.71 15.49
CA ASP A 134 4.15 19.62 16.95
C ASP A 134 2.83 19.06 17.53
N ARG A 135 1.82 18.80 16.69
CA ARG A 135 0.58 18.18 17.14
C ARG A 135 0.76 16.69 17.38
N ARG A 136 -0.01 16.13 18.30
CA ARG A 136 -0.06 14.69 18.50
C ARG A 136 -0.77 14.03 17.32
N ILE A 137 -0.24 12.90 16.85
CA ILE A 137 -0.84 12.12 15.76
C ILE A 137 -2.30 11.74 16.06
N SER A 138 -2.63 11.48 17.32
CA SER A 138 -4.00 11.17 17.78
C SER A 138 -5.01 12.32 17.61
N GLN A 139 -4.55 13.55 17.41
CA GLN A 139 -5.40 14.74 17.24
C GLN A 139 -5.66 15.09 15.77
N LEU A 140 -5.09 14.33 14.85
CA LEU A 140 -5.23 14.55 13.42
C LEU A 140 -6.52 13.90 12.88
N SER A 141 -7.07 14.48 11.79
CA SER A 141 -8.08 13.82 10.97
C SER A 141 -7.49 12.59 10.26
N GLY A 142 -8.35 11.72 9.71
CA GLY A 142 -7.92 10.56 8.94
C GLY A 142 -6.95 10.93 7.81
N GLY A 143 -7.32 11.88 6.94
CA GLY A 143 -6.47 12.34 5.84
C GLY A 143 -5.15 12.99 6.29
N GLN A 144 -5.15 13.74 7.42
CA GLN A 144 -3.92 14.28 7.99
C GLN A 144 -2.98 13.18 8.52
N LYS A 145 -3.53 12.12 9.12
CA LYS A 145 -2.74 10.96 9.55
C LYS A 145 -2.10 10.25 8.35
N GLN A 146 -2.86 10.05 7.28
CA GLN A 146 -2.34 9.44 6.06
C GLN A 146 -1.15 10.22 5.50
N ARG A 147 -1.28 11.54 5.39
CA ARG A 147 -0.19 12.41 4.98
C ARG A 147 1.03 12.29 5.90
N ALA A 148 0.83 12.15 7.21
CA ALA A 148 1.94 11.94 8.15
C ALA A 148 2.67 10.61 7.90
N TYR A 149 1.95 9.54 7.54
CA TYR A 149 2.58 8.26 7.19
C TYR A 149 3.28 8.30 5.83
N ILE A 150 2.71 9.02 4.85
CA ILE A 150 3.40 9.27 3.57
C ILE A 150 4.67 10.09 3.84
N ALA A 151 4.60 11.17 4.64
CA ALA A 151 5.79 11.94 5.01
C ALA A 151 6.86 11.08 5.67
N ARG A 152 6.48 10.11 6.52
CA ARG A 152 7.41 9.14 7.11
C ARG A 152 8.10 8.29 6.04
N ALA A 153 7.35 7.81 5.04
CA ALA A 153 7.90 7.05 3.92
C ALA A 153 8.83 7.92 3.05
N LEU A 154 8.47 9.18 2.79
CA LEU A 154 9.33 10.13 2.09
C LEU A 154 10.60 10.42 2.88
N ALA A 155 10.50 10.59 4.19
CA ALA A 155 11.66 10.78 5.05
C ALA A 155 12.59 9.55 5.08
N SER A 156 12.08 8.35 4.83
CA SER A 156 12.92 7.16 4.64
C SER A 156 13.51 7.05 3.23
N GLU A 157 13.24 8.02 2.34
CA GLU A 157 13.68 8.00 0.93
C GLU A 157 13.15 6.76 0.20
N ALA A 158 11.87 6.42 0.45
CA ALA A 158 11.23 5.24 -0.13
C ALA A 158 11.08 5.38 -1.65
N ASP A 159 11.47 4.33 -2.38
CA ASP A 159 11.29 4.19 -3.82
C ASP A 159 9.94 3.57 -4.18
N LEU A 160 9.29 2.93 -3.20
CA LEU A 160 8.00 2.27 -3.34
C LEU A 160 7.07 2.61 -2.17
N LEU A 161 5.84 3.03 -2.48
CA LEU A 161 4.74 3.24 -1.54
C LEU A 161 3.68 2.17 -1.74
N ALA A 162 3.42 1.39 -0.69
CA ALA A 162 2.32 0.43 -0.63
C ALA A 162 1.25 0.94 0.35
N LEU A 163 0.03 1.07 -0.13
CA LEU A 163 -1.09 1.69 0.56
C LEU A 163 -2.26 0.72 0.62
N ASP A 164 -2.70 0.37 1.84
CA ASP A 164 -3.75 -0.61 2.08
C ASP A 164 -5.01 0.09 2.59
N GLU A 165 -5.97 0.35 1.69
CA GLU A 165 -7.23 1.05 1.93
C GLU A 165 -7.05 2.41 2.65
N PRO A 166 -6.21 3.31 2.13
CA PRO A 166 -5.84 4.53 2.84
C PRO A 166 -7.00 5.52 3.00
N THR A 167 -8.02 5.50 2.12
CA THR A 167 -9.08 6.51 2.12
C THR A 167 -10.29 6.17 2.99
N VAL A 168 -10.27 5.02 3.66
CA VAL A 168 -11.38 4.60 4.55
C VAL A 168 -11.57 5.59 5.70
N GLY A 169 -12.76 6.19 5.77
CA GLY A 169 -13.13 7.15 6.82
C GLY A 169 -12.58 8.57 6.60
N VAL A 170 -12.13 8.89 5.41
CA VAL A 170 -11.65 10.22 5.01
C VAL A 170 -12.78 10.97 4.29
N ASP A 171 -12.86 12.28 4.48
CA ASP A 171 -13.82 13.14 3.75
C ASP A 171 -13.40 13.32 2.27
N ALA A 172 -14.40 13.57 1.39
CA ALA A 172 -14.18 13.63 -0.05
C ALA A 172 -13.12 14.65 -0.48
N ASP A 173 -13.13 15.87 0.09
CA ASP A 173 -12.16 16.92 -0.26
C ASP A 173 -10.71 16.51 0.12
N SER A 174 -10.56 15.69 1.15
CA SER A 174 -9.27 15.13 1.57
C SER A 174 -8.83 13.96 0.69
N VAL A 175 -9.78 13.21 0.14
CA VAL A 175 -9.51 12.10 -0.81
C VAL A 175 -8.92 12.65 -2.11
N ASP A 176 -9.53 13.67 -2.72
CA ASP A 176 -9.02 14.27 -3.96
C ASP A 176 -7.56 14.75 -3.78
N ARG A 177 -7.28 15.49 -2.71
CA ARG A 177 -5.92 15.96 -2.42
C ARG A 177 -4.92 14.84 -2.11
N PHE A 178 -5.42 13.71 -1.63
CA PHE A 178 -4.58 12.53 -1.38
C PHE A 178 -4.16 11.90 -2.70
N TYR A 179 -5.06 11.77 -3.67
CA TYR A 179 -4.72 11.25 -5.00
C TYR A 179 -3.82 12.21 -5.78
N ASP A 180 -4.09 13.52 -5.74
CA ASP A 180 -3.18 14.54 -6.32
C ASP A 180 -1.75 14.39 -5.79
N LEU A 181 -1.60 14.11 -4.48
CA LEU A 181 -0.29 13.86 -3.88
C LEU A 181 0.33 12.56 -4.40
N LEU A 182 -0.42 11.47 -4.54
CA LEU A 182 0.11 10.21 -5.08
C LEU A 182 0.57 10.37 -6.52
N ASP A 183 -0.21 11.09 -7.35
CA ASP A 183 0.17 11.38 -8.74
C ASP A 183 1.47 12.19 -8.81
N GLU A 184 1.63 13.21 -7.95
CA GLU A 184 2.87 13.97 -7.86
C GLU A 184 4.05 13.08 -7.47
N LEU A 185 3.88 12.19 -6.49
CA LEU A 185 4.93 11.30 -6.02
C LEU A 185 5.30 10.29 -7.11
N ASN A 186 4.33 9.71 -7.79
CA ASN A 186 4.54 8.78 -8.88
C ASN A 186 5.22 9.45 -10.08
N ALA A 187 4.78 10.64 -10.49
CA ALA A 187 5.45 11.44 -11.53
C ALA A 187 6.91 11.78 -11.20
N ASN A 188 7.30 11.76 -9.92
CA ASN A 188 8.67 11.90 -9.45
C ASN A 188 9.43 10.55 -9.35
N GLY A 189 8.84 9.45 -9.85
CA GLY A 189 9.48 8.14 -9.99
C GLY A 189 9.26 7.19 -8.81
N ILE A 190 8.40 7.54 -7.85
CA ILE A 190 8.04 6.63 -6.76
C ILE A 190 7.03 5.60 -7.31
N THR A 191 7.33 4.31 -7.13
CA THR A 191 6.39 3.22 -7.43
C THR A 191 5.24 3.22 -6.43
N VAL A 192 4.01 3.09 -6.90
CA VAL A 192 2.83 3.07 -6.03
C VAL A 192 2.07 1.76 -6.20
N VAL A 193 1.77 1.09 -5.09
CA VAL A 193 0.83 -0.05 -5.05
C VAL A 193 -0.31 0.32 -4.13
N LEU A 194 -1.50 0.49 -4.69
CA LEU A 194 -2.68 0.96 -3.96
C LEU A 194 -3.77 -0.12 -3.93
N ILE A 195 -4.20 -0.50 -2.73
CA ILE A 195 -5.43 -1.27 -2.53
C ILE A 195 -6.56 -0.31 -2.20
N GLU A 196 -7.62 -0.35 -2.98
CA GLU A 196 -8.84 0.45 -2.74
C GLU A 196 -10.09 -0.29 -3.20
N HIS A 197 -11.25 0.24 -2.79
CA HIS A 197 -12.56 -0.32 -3.13
C HIS A 197 -13.27 0.46 -4.24
N ASP A 198 -12.97 1.73 -4.40
CA ASP A 198 -13.55 2.56 -5.46
C ASP A 198 -12.73 2.40 -6.75
N ILE A 199 -13.21 1.49 -7.60
CA ILE A 199 -12.55 1.14 -8.85
C ILE A 199 -12.44 2.34 -9.79
N GLY A 200 -13.49 3.19 -9.81
CA GLY A 200 -13.51 4.36 -10.68
C GLY A 200 -12.40 5.34 -10.32
N VAL A 201 -12.28 5.64 -9.04
CA VAL A 201 -11.22 6.54 -8.54
C VAL A 201 -9.82 5.97 -8.80
N VAL A 202 -9.61 4.67 -8.53
CA VAL A 202 -8.30 4.04 -8.80
C VAL A 202 -7.95 4.10 -10.28
N ALA A 203 -8.93 3.83 -11.17
CA ALA A 203 -8.71 3.83 -12.61
C ALA A 203 -8.38 5.22 -13.20
N ASP A 204 -8.75 6.30 -12.52
CA ASP A 204 -8.39 7.66 -12.93
C ASP A 204 -6.91 7.99 -12.68
N HIS A 205 -6.22 7.21 -11.84
CA HIS A 205 -4.85 7.49 -11.38
C HIS A 205 -3.84 6.37 -11.72
N ALA A 206 -4.27 5.10 -11.73
CA ALA A 206 -3.37 3.96 -11.89
C ALA A 206 -2.97 3.73 -13.36
N ASP A 207 -1.69 3.45 -13.61
CA ASP A 207 -1.18 3.03 -14.91
C ASP A 207 -1.69 1.63 -15.27
N THR A 208 -1.63 0.72 -14.29
CA THR A 208 -2.08 -0.66 -14.42
C THR A 208 -3.02 -1.05 -13.30
N MET A 209 -3.87 -2.03 -13.57
CA MET A 209 -4.80 -2.59 -12.60
C MET A 209 -4.67 -4.09 -12.52
N ALA A 210 -4.78 -4.62 -11.28
CA ALA A 210 -4.81 -6.05 -11.01
C ALA A 210 -6.08 -6.41 -10.23
N CYS A 211 -6.77 -7.49 -10.65
CA CYS A 211 -7.95 -8.01 -9.96
C CYS A 211 -7.63 -9.34 -9.29
N LEU A 212 -7.80 -9.38 -7.95
CA LEU A 212 -7.52 -10.54 -7.12
C LEU A 212 -8.80 -11.07 -6.46
N ASP A 213 -9.01 -12.40 -6.57
CA ASP A 213 -9.95 -13.15 -5.72
C ASP A 213 -9.34 -14.52 -5.44
N CYS A 214 -8.47 -14.62 -4.44
CA CYS A 214 -7.53 -15.69 -4.14
C CYS A 214 -6.52 -15.97 -5.28
N GLU A 215 -6.95 -15.90 -6.51
CA GLU A 215 -6.15 -16.00 -7.74
C GLU A 215 -6.10 -14.65 -8.44
N LEU A 216 -5.08 -14.43 -9.25
CA LEU A 216 -4.98 -13.25 -10.10
C LEU A 216 -5.82 -13.46 -11.36
N TYR A 217 -6.90 -12.73 -11.52
CA TYR A 217 -7.80 -12.83 -12.67
C TYR A 217 -7.30 -12.04 -13.88
N GLU A 218 -6.76 -10.86 -13.63
CA GLU A 218 -6.29 -9.94 -14.67
C GLU A 218 -5.20 -9.04 -14.11
N HIS A 219 -4.20 -8.69 -14.90
CA HIS A 219 -3.23 -7.62 -14.66
C HIS A 219 -2.82 -7.02 -15.99
N CYS A 220 -3.22 -5.79 -16.26
CA CYS A 220 -2.93 -5.09 -17.50
C CYS A 220 -3.08 -3.56 -17.35
N GLU A 221 -2.78 -2.82 -18.42
CA GLU A 221 -3.00 -1.38 -18.47
C GLU A 221 -4.46 -1.03 -18.14
N THR A 222 -4.67 0.09 -17.47
CA THR A 222 -5.97 0.49 -16.91
C THR A 222 -7.06 0.57 -17.98
N GLU A 223 -6.77 1.12 -19.17
CA GLU A 223 -7.76 1.18 -20.27
C GLU A 223 -8.20 -0.22 -20.70
N GLN A 224 -7.26 -1.15 -20.87
CA GLN A 224 -7.54 -2.53 -21.25
C GLN A 224 -8.31 -3.26 -20.14
N PHE A 225 -7.94 -3.01 -18.89
CA PHE A 225 -8.60 -3.59 -17.72
C PHE A 225 -10.09 -3.24 -17.66
N LEU A 226 -10.44 -1.98 -17.87
CA LEU A 226 -11.83 -1.52 -17.85
C LEU A 226 -12.69 -2.14 -18.98
N GLU A 227 -12.07 -2.53 -20.10
CA GLU A 227 -12.74 -3.17 -21.23
C GLU A 227 -12.85 -4.72 -21.09
N SER A 228 -12.05 -5.34 -20.20
CA SER A 228 -11.89 -6.81 -20.12
C SER A 228 -13.13 -7.56 -19.60
N GLY A 229 -14.03 -6.87 -18.87
CA GLY A 229 -15.19 -7.49 -18.24
C GLY A 229 -14.86 -8.33 -16.99
N VAL A 230 -13.61 -8.35 -16.53
CA VAL A 230 -13.16 -9.11 -15.34
C VAL A 230 -13.94 -8.70 -14.08
N LEU A 231 -14.32 -7.42 -13.97
CA LEU A 231 -15.11 -6.91 -12.86
C LEU A 231 -16.46 -7.61 -12.73
N GLU A 232 -17.16 -7.79 -13.82
CA GLU A 232 -18.44 -8.52 -13.82
C GLU A 232 -18.25 -9.96 -13.40
N GLN A 233 -17.18 -10.60 -13.85
CA GLN A 233 -16.88 -11.99 -13.53
C GLN A 233 -16.59 -12.16 -12.02
N VAL A 234 -15.71 -11.34 -11.45
CA VAL A 234 -15.27 -11.48 -10.05
C VAL A 234 -16.36 -11.03 -9.08
N TYR A 235 -16.98 -9.88 -9.30
CA TYR A 235 -17.98 -9.34 -8.36
C TYR A 235 -19.35 -10.02 -8.47
N SER A 236 -19.71 -10.65 -9.58
CA SER A 236 -20.92 -11.47 -9.66
C SER A 236 -20.75 -12.82 -8.97
N SER A 237 -19.60 -13.46 -9.06
CA SER A 237 -19.29 -14.71 -8.34
C SER A 237 -19.27 -14.49 -6.82
N ALA A 238 -18.71 -13.39 -6.34
CA ALA A 238 -18.69 -13.02 -4.93
C ALA A 238 -20.12 -12.80 -4.36
N ARG A 239 -21.04 -12.22 -5.13
CA ARG A 239 -22.47 -12.09 -4.74
C ARG A 239 -23.18 -13.42 -4.62
N VAL A 240 -22.88 -14.37 -5.47
CA VAL A 240 -23.45 -15.74 -5.41
C VAL A 240 -22.93 -16.47 -4.17
N ALA A 241 -21.64 -16.36 -3.85
CA ALA A 241 -21.05 -16.99 -2.67
C ALA A 241 -21.63 -16.42 -1.35
N SER A 242 -21.87 -15.13 -1.27
CA SER A 242 -22.46 -14.47 -0.09
C SER A 242 -23.96 -14.77 0.11
N SER A 243 -24.66 -15.17 -0.95
CA SER A 243 -26.10 -15.53 -0.86
C SER A 243 -26.32 -16.98 -0.45
N TRP A 244 -25.27 -17.81 -0.36
CA TRP A 244 -25.35 -19.25 -0.03
C TRP A 244 -24.71 -19.58 1.33
N ALA A 245 -25.01 -18.78 2.38
CA ALA A 245 -24.77 -19.22 3.75
C ALA A 245 -25.92 -20.17 4.15
N PRO A 246 -25.67 -21.48 4.40
CA PRO A 246 -26.73 -22.35 4.91
C PRO A 246 -27.19 -21.80 6.26
N ALA A 247 -28.51 -21.61 6.41
CA ALA A 247 -29.11 -21.36 7.71
C ALA A 247 -28.74 -22.53 8.61
N THR A 248 -27.84 -22.32 9.57
CA THR A 248 -27.62 -23.26 10.67
C THR A 248 -28.90 -23.26 11.50
N GLY A 249 -29.77 -24.25 11.20
CA GLY A 249 -30.93 -24.56 12.05
C GLY A 249 -30.47 -25.14 13.38
N ASP A 250 -31.17 -24.71 14.38
CA ASP A 250 -31.31 -25.14 15.78
C ASP A 250 -30.48 -26.34 16.29
#